data_352afab269482cef7aa7465f1df61045
#
_entry.id   352afab269482cef7aa7465f1df61045
#
_cell.length_a   1.000
_cell.length_b   1.000
_cell.length_c   1.000
_cell.angle_alpha   90.00
_cell.angle_beta   90.00
_cell.angle_gamma   90.00
#
_symmetry.space_group_name_H-M   'P 1'
#
loop_
_entity.id
_entity.type
_entity.pdbx_description
1 polymer ?
#
loop_
_entity_poly.entity_id
_entity_poly.type
_entity_poly.pdbx_seq_one_letter_code
_entity_poly.pdbx_strand_id
1 'polypeptide(L)'
;TKLDSLILDLRNNPGGLLNSSIDVANLFIDSDGIVVYTEGRVSKSDVSFPTEAGDILNGAPIIVLMNKGSASASEIVAGALQDHRRAIIMGQESFGKGSVQSMLSLEDGFGLKLTTARYYTPSGRSIQAKGIAPDIYLEDITLSSFEDAINLSSQEKDLKNHLLAESPSELSEEDILEMQDEITENRDKEYIELLREDYFVHEAINVLKALKVITNK
;
A
#
# COMPACT_ATOMS: atom_id res chain seq x y z
N THR A 1 -2.07 22.48 7.84
CA THR A 1 -0.77 21.80 7.79
C THR A 1 -0.72 21.01 6.49
N LYS A 2 0.28 21.22 5.64
CA LYS A 2 0.47 20.47 4.41
C LYS A 2 0.99 19.08 4.80
N LEU A 3 0.33 18.02 4.32
CA LEU A 3 0.82 16.65 4.48
C LEU A 3 1.94 16.39 3.45
N ASP A 4 3.01 15.78 3.90
CA ASP A 4 4.16 15.44 3.05
C ASP A 4 3.96 14.11 2.30
N SER A 5 3.13 13.22 2.83
CA SER A 5 2.81 11.90 2.29
C SER A 5 1.63 11.25 3.03
N LEU A 6 1.07 10.17 2.47
CA LEU A 6 -0.02 9.41 3.07
C LEU A 6 0.24 7.90 2.95
N ILE A 7 -0.03 7.17 4.02
CA ILE A 7 -0.23 5.71 3.99
C ILE A 7 -1.72 5.45 4.20
N LEU A 8 -2.37 4.84 3.20
CA LEU A 8 -3.75 4.39 3.27
C LEU A 8 -3.76 2.88 3.53
N ASP A 9 -4.08 2.49 4.76
CA ASP A 9 -4.11 1.08 5.13
C ASP A 9 -5.50 0.48 4.85
N LEU A 10 -5.56 -0.39 3.85
CA LEU A 10 -6.74 -1.16 3.46
C LEU A 10 -6.59 -2.66 3.77
N ARG A 11 -5.59 -3.06 4.54
CA ARG A 11 -5.44 -4.45 4.96
C ARG A 11 -6.64 -4.89 5.80
N ASN A 12 -7.12 -6.10 5.56
CA ASN A 12 -8.29 -6.68 6.22
C ASN A 12 -9.57 -5.85 6.08
N ASN A 13 -9.63 -4.93 5.13
CA ASN A 13 -10.82 -4.15 4.82
C ASN A 13 -11.65 -4.88 3.75
N PRO A 14 -12.80 -5.49 4.09
CA PRO A 14 -13.62 -6.25 3.16
C PRO A 14 -14.39 -5.38 2.17
N GLY A 15 -14.18 -4.07 2.21
CA GLY A 15 -14.86 -3.08 1.40
C GLY A 15 -16.11 -2.51 2.06
N GLY A 16 -17.00 -1.98 1.25
CA GLY A 16 -18.21 -1.31 1.70
C GLY A 16 -19.08 -0.87 0.52
N LEU A 17 -19.59 0.35 0.58
CA LEU A 17 -20.44 0.90 -0.46
C LEU A 17 -19.62 1.32 -1.69
N LEU A 18 -20.15 1.05 -2.87
CA LEU A 18 -19.54 1.46 -4.14
C LEU A 18 -19.32 2.98 -4.19
N ASN A 19 -20.35 3.77 -3.90
CA ASN A 19 -20.25 5.23 -3.97
C ASN A 19 -19.14 5.75 -3.03
N SER A 20 -19.02 5.22 -1.83
CA SER A 20 -17.95 5.61 -0.90
C SER A 20 -16.55 5.30 -1.45
N SER A 21 -16.38 4.20 -2.20
CA SER A 21 -15.09 3.92 -2.83
C SER A 21 -14.75 4.89 -3.96
N ILE A 22 -15.76 5.33 -4.71
CA ILE A 22 -15.62 6.34 -5.74
C ILE A 22 -15.25 7.69 -5.12
N ASP A 23 -15.97 8.10 -4.06
CA ASP A 23 -15.69 9.33 -3.32
C ASP A 23 -14.26 9.35 -2.77
N VAL A 24 -13.82 8.25 -2.13
CA VAL A 24 -12.46 8.13 -1.59
C VAL A 24 -11.41 8.20 -2.69
N ALA A 25 -11.60 7.52 -3.81
CA ALA A 25 -10.65 7.58 -4.93
C ALA A 25 -10.56 9.00 -5.51
N ASN A 26 -11.70 9.70 -5.65
CA ASN A 26 -11.77 11.05 -6.15
C ASN A 26 -11.09 12.10 -5.25
N LEU A 27 -10.89 11.81 -3.96
CA LEU A 27 -10.10 12.71 -3.10
C LEU A 27 -8.65 12.88 -3.56
N PHE A 28 -8.14 11.93 -4.34
CA PHE A 28 -6.71 11.87 -4.67
C PHE A 28 -6.42 11.93 -6.18
N ILE A 29 -7.43 11.75 -7.05
CA ILE A 29 -7.23 11.71 -8.50
C ILE A 29 -7.55 13.10 -9.08
N ASP A 30 -6.53 13.74 -9.68
CA ASP A 30 -6.65 15.05 -10.35
C ASP A 30 -6.42 14.89 -11.85
N SER A 31 -7.11 13.94 -12.48
CA SER A 31 -7.01 13.68 -13.91
C SER A 31 -8.37 13.25 -14.45
N ASP A 32 -8.66 13.65 -15.69
CA ASP A 32 -9.83 13.15 -16.39
C ASP A 32 -9.72 11.63 -16.63
N GLY A 33 -10.83 10.94 -16.40
CA GLY A 33 -10.89 9.50 -16.59
C GLY A 33 -12.09 8.86 -15.90
N ILE A 34 -11.91 7.63 -15.49
CA ILE A 34 -12.90 6.87 -14.73
C ILE A 34 -12.26 6.30 -13.47
N VAL A 35 -13.03 6.14 -12.40
CA VAL A 35 -12.62 5.45 -11.17
C VAL A 35 -12.80 3.94 -11.33
N VAL A 36 -13.96 3.55 -11.84
CA VAL A 36 -14.38 2.16 -12.02
C VAL A 36 -15.48 2.11 -13.07
N TYR A 37 -15.60 0.99 -13.76
CA TYR A 37 -16.78 0.72 -14.56
C TYR A 37 -17.30 -0.70 -14.33
N THR A 38 -18.54 -0.91 -14.71
CA THR A 38 -19.20 -2.23 -14.60
C THR A 38 -19.64 -2.72 -15.96
N GLU A 39 -19.55 -4.04 -16.16
CA GLU A 39 -20.11 -4.72 -17.33
C GLU A 39 -20.96 -5.89 -16.87
N GLY A 40 -22.14 -6.01 -17.45
CA GLY A 40 -23.08 -7.07 -17.13
C GLY A 40 -23.66 -7.76 -18.35
N ARG A 41 -24.50 -8.78 -18.10
CA ARG A 41 -25.21 -9.49 -19.18
C ARG A 41 -26.26 -8.60 -19.88
N VAL A 42 -26.76 -7.60 -19.17
CA VAL A 42 -27.76 -6.67 -19.64
C VAL A 42 -27.11 -5.28 -19.73
N SER A 43 -27.24 -4.60 -20.88
CA SER A 43 -26.60 -3.29 -21.13
C SER A 43 -26.93 -2.20 -20.10
N LYS A 44 -28.05 -2.31 -19.38
CA LYS A 44 -28.36 -1.43 -18.22
C LYS A 44 -27.41 -1.60 -17.05
N SER A 45 -26.62 -2.69 -17.01
CA SER A 45 -25.63 -2.94 -15.98
C SER A 45 -24.25 -2.38 -16.33
N ASP A 46 -24.11 -1.82 -17.53
CA ASP A 46 -22.88 -1.18 -17.99
C ASP A 46 -22.89 0.28 -17.56
N VAL A 47 -22.15 0.59 -16.50
CA VAL A 47 -22.11 1.92 -15.91
C VAL A 47 -20.64 2.27 -15.69
N SER A 48 -20.27 3.49 -16.11
CA SER A 48 -18.95 4.08 -15.83
C SER A 48 -19.07 5.20 -14.81
N PHE A 49 -18.15 5.25 -13.89
CA PHE A 49 -18.07 6.25 -12.84
C PHE A 49 -16.85 7.14 -13.13
N PRO A 50 -17.07 8.38 -13.57
CA PRO A 50 -15.98 9.28 -13.92
C PRO A 50 -15.20 9.73 -12.69
N THR A 51 -13.98 10.21 -12.92
CA THR A 51 -13.22 10.97 -11.93
C THR A 51 -13.81 12.37 -11.78
N GLU A 52 -13.69 12.92 -10.57
CA GLU A 52 -13.92 14.32 -10.28
C GLU A 52 -12.56 14.97 -10.02
N ALA A 53 -12.30 16.13 -10.63
CA ALA A 53 -11.02 16.79 -10.47
C ALA A 53 -10.77 17.24 -9.02
N GLY A 54 -9.63 16.88 -8.47
CA GLY A 54 -9.18 17.34 -7.16
C GLY A 54 -8.30 16.34 -6.42
N ASP A 55 -7.07 16.75 -6.13
CA ASP A 55 -6.17 16.00 -5.26
C ASP A 55 -5.93 16.80 -3.98
N ILE A 56 -6.55 16.37 -2.88
CA ILE A 56 -6.44 17.05 -1.57
C ILE A 56 -5.01 17.06 -1.03
N LEU A 57 -4.14 16.19 -1.55
CA LEU A 57 -2.73 16.10 -1.15
C LEU A 57 -1.79 16.89 -2.08
N ASN A 58 -2.34 17.51 -3.15
CA ASN A 58 -1.55 18.28 -4.11
C ASN A 58 -0.32 17.54 -4.65
N GLY A 59 -0.48 16.26 -5.02
CA GLY A 59 0.58 15.43 -5.57
C GLY A 59 1.50 14.79 -4.53
N ALA A 60 1.27 14.97 -3.22
CA ALA A 60 2.08 14.30 -2.22
C ALA A 60 1.99 12.75 -2.38
N PRO A 61 3.10 12.01 -2.20
CA PRO A 61 3.13 10.56 -2.41
C PRO A 61 2.10 9.82 -1.55
N ILE A 62 1.49 8.78 -2.14
CA ILE A 62 0.55 7.88 -1.46
C ILE A 62 1.05 6.46 -1.58
N ILE A 63 1.00 5.72 -0.47
CA ILE A 63 1.11 4.27 -0.46
C ILE A 63 -0.21 3.69 0.03
N VAL A 64 -0.70 2.66 -0.66
CA VAL A 64 -1.86 1.88 -0.23
C VAL A 64 -1.37 0.50 0.21
N LEU A 65 -1.64 0.13 1.46
CA LEU A 65 -1.35 -1.21 1.98
C LEU A 65 -2.54 -2.14 1.76
N MET A 66 -2.29 -3.31 1.20
CA MET A 66 -3.29 -4.35 0.95
C MET A 66 -2.81 -5.73 1.37
N ASN A 67 -3.77 -6.62 1.64
CA ASN A 67 -3.53 -8.04 1.84
C ASN A 67 -4.73 -8.87 1.33
N LYS A 68 -4.69 -10.17 1.53
CA LYS A 68 -5.77 -11.12 1.13
C LYS A 68 -7.12 -10.83 1.78
N GLY A 69 -7.17 -10.03 2.85
CA GLY A 69 -8.41 -9.57 3.48
C GLY A 69 -9.00 -8.30 2.85
N SER A 70 -8.27 -7.64 1.95
CA SER A 70 -8.74 -6.46 1.22
C SER A 70 -9.65 -6.88 0.07
N ALA A 71 -10.91 -6.40 0.05
CA ALA A 71 -11.88 -6.88 -0.92
C ALA A 71 -12.84 -5.79 -1.42
N SER A 72 -13.44 -6.00 -2.61
CA SER A 72 -14.59 -5.21 -3.14
C SER A 72 -14.27 -3.71 -3.24
N ALA A 73 -14.94 -2.83 -2.47
CA ALA A 73 -14.72 -1.38 -2.50
C ALA A 73 -13.27 -0.99 -2.24
N SER A 74 -12.54 -1.72 -1.40
CA SER A 74 -11.11 -1.50 -1.16
C SER A 74 -10.27 -1.77 -2.41
N GLU A 75 -10.67 -2.79 -3.19
CA GLU A 75 -10.02 -3.12 -4.46
C GLU A 75 -10.32 -2.09 -5.56
N ILE A 76 -11.50 -1.48 -5.51
CA ILE A 76 -11.87 -0.37 -6.41
C ILE A 76 -10.96 0.84 -6.13
N VAL A 77 -10.82 1.25 -4.86
CA VAL A 77 -9.94 2.37 -4.48
C VAL A 77 -8.50 2.09 -4.91
N ALA A 78 -7.96 0.94 -4.54
CA ALA A 78 -6.57 0.59 -4.84
C ALA A 78 -6.33 0.49 -6.35
N GLY A 79 -7.22 -0.19 -7.09
CA GLY A 79 -7.13 -0.35 -8.53
C GLY A 79 -7.22 0.97 -9.30
N ALA A 80 -8.10 1.87 -8.86
CA ALA A 80 -8.21 3.21 -9.43
C ALA A 80 -6.92 4.02 -9.21
N LEU A 81 -6.44 4.10 -7.97
CA LEU A 81 -5.22 4.84 -7.64
C LEU A 81 -3.98 4.26 -8.33
N GLN A 82 -3.90 2.94 -8.49
CA GLN A 82 -2.83 2.27 -9.21
C GLN A 82 -2.86 2.60 -10.71
N ASP A 83 -4.02 2.45 -11.36
CA ASP A 83 -4.16 2.68 -12.80
C ASP A 83 -3.92 4.15 -13.18
N HIS A 84 -4.35 5.09 -12.34
CA HIS A 84 -4.03 6.51 -12.48
C HIS A 84 -2.59 6.87 -12.09
N ARG A 85 -1.77 5.90 -11.65
CA ARG A 85 -0.40 6.11 -11.14
C ARG A 85 -0.34 7.13 -10.00
N ARG A 86 -1.42 7.21 -9.23
CA ARG A 86 -1.51 8.16 -8.11
C ARG A 86 -0.95 7.60 -6.81
N ALA A 87 -0.98 6.30 -6.64
CA ALA A 87 -0.43 5.62 -5.46
C ALA A 87 0.39 4.39 -5.86
N ILE A 88 1.31 4.00 -4.99
CA ILE A 88 2.00 2.72 -5.03
C ILE A 88 1.24 1.75 -4.13
N ILE A 89 0.87 0.60 -4.67
CA ILE A 89 0.21 -0.47 -3.93
C ILE A 89 1.27 -1.40 -3.35
N MET A 90 1.27 -1.58 -2.03
CA MET A 90 2.23 -2.45 -1.35
C MET A 90 1.53 -3.52 -0.52
N GLY A 91 2.16 -4.67 -0.39
CA GLY A 91 1.67 -5.79 0.41
C GLY A 91 1.42 -7.04 -0.39
N GLN A 92 0.25 -7.66 -0.24
CA GLN A 92 -0.12 -8.90 -0.91
C GLN A 92 -1.25 -8.68 -1.90
N GLU A 93 -1.44 -9.65 -2.81
CA GLU A 93 -2.59 -9.69 -3.70
C GLU A 93 -3.90 -9.67 -2.89
N SER A 94 -4.87 -8.87 -3.34
CA SER A 94 -6.15 -8.73 -2.68
C SER A 94 -7.08 -9.93 -2.93
N PHE A 95 -8.25 -9.94 -2.33
CA PHE A 95 -9.19 -11.06 -2.33
C PHE A 95 -9.74 -11.41 -3.72
N GLY A 96 -10.02 -10.43 -4.57
CA GLY A 96 -10.59 -10.64 -5.90
C GLY A 96 -12.13 -10.70 -5.94
N LYS A 97 -12.81 -9.84 -5.17
CA LYS A 97 -14.27 -9.71 -5.22
C LYS A 97 -14.70 -8.61 -6.18
N GLY A 98 -14.80 -8.95 -7.45
CA GLY A 98 -15.21 -8.04 -8.52
C GLY A 98 -16.68 -8.16 -8.95
N SER A 99 -17.55 -8.77 -8.17
CA SER A 99 -18.97 -8.95 -8.51
C SER A 99 -19.86 -7.83 -7.98
N VAL A 100 -20.72 -7.28 -8.84
CA VAL A 100 -21.80 -6.35 -8.49
C VAL A 100 -23.04 -7.12 -8.09
N GLN A 101 -23.58 -6.85 -6.91
CA GLN A 101 -24.79 -7.48 -6.42
C GLN A 101 -25.92 -6.45 -6.31
N SER A 102 -27.04 -6.71 -7.00
CA SER A 102 -28.26 -5.91 -6.93
C SER A 102 -29.27 -6.58 -5.99
N MET A 103 -29.92 -5.75 -5.17
CA MET A 103 -31.04 -6.16 -4.33
C MET A 103 -32.35 -5.84 -5.04
N LEU A 104 -33.14 -6.85 -5.31
CA LEU A 104 -34.49 -6.72 -5.87
C LEU A 104 -35.49 -6.94 -4.75
N SER A 105 -36.32 -5.95 -4.47
CA SER A 105 -37.46 -6.11 -3.55
C SER A 105 -38.55 -6.89 -4.23
N LEU A 106 -39.00 -7.94 -3.58
CA LEU A 106 -40.13 -8.77 -4.01
C LEU A 106 -41.39 -8.42 -3.19
N GLU A 107 -42.53 -8.92 -3.60
CA GLU A 107 -43.79 -8.82 -2.82
C GLU A 107 -43.60 -9.46 -1.44
N ASP A 108 -44.42 -9.07 -0.47
CA ASP A 108 -44.40 -9.55 0.91
C ASP A 108 -43.11 -9.27 1.72
N GLY A 109 -42.31 -8.27 1.32
CA GLY A 109 -41.13 -7.86 2.05
C GLY A 109 -39.89 -8.77 1.85
N PHE A 110 -39.94 -9.69 0.93
CA PHE A 110 -38.78 -10.50 0.56
C PHE A 110 -37.82 -9.71 -0.32
N GLY A 111 -36.53 -10.01 -0.21
CA GLY A 111 -35.46 -9.45 -1.03
C GLY A 111 -34.70 -10.54 -1.80
N LEU A 112 -34.44 -10.34 -3.07
CA LEU A 112 -33.60 -11.22 -3.89
C LEU A 112 -32.28 -10.50 -4.19
N LYS A 113 -31.16 -11.12 -3.80
CA LYS A 113 -29.81 -10.63 -4.07
C LYS A 113 -29.22 -11.40 -5.25
N LEU A 114 -28.96 -10.70 -6.34
CA LEU A 114 -28.41 -11.29 -7.57
C LEU A 114 -27.11 -10.61 -7.98
N THR A 115 -26.17 -11.40 -8.51
CA THR A 115 -25.00 -10.87 -9.22
C THR A 115 -25.42 -10.45 -10.62
N THR A 116 -25.29 -9.16 -10.94
CA THR A 116 -25.77 -8.57 -12.20
C THR A 116 -24.66 -8.09 -13.12
N ALA A 117 -23.48 -7.77 -12.58
CA ALA A 117 -22.33 -7.25 -13.32
C ALA A 117 -21.00 -7.58 -12.63
N ARG A 118 -19.90 -7.20 -13.27
CA ARG A 118 -18.52 -7.23 -12.73
C ARG A 118 -17.93 -5.85 -12.74
N TYR A 119 -17.05 -5.61 -11.76
CA TYR A 119 -16.23 -4.40 -11.71
C TYR A 119 -14.96 -4.55 -12.52
N TYR A 120 -14.56 -3.49 -13.18
CA TYR A 120 -13.30 -3.34 -13.91
C TYR A 120 -12.60 -2.07 -13.49
N THR A 121 -11.28 -2.14 -13.37
CA THR A 121 -10.44 -0.96 -13.09
C THR A 121 -10.39 -0.03 -14.33
N PRO A 122 -9.91 1.21 -14.20
CA PRO A 122 -9.80 2.14 -15.33
C PRO A 122 -9.07 1.57 -16.54
N SER A 123 -8.04 0.75 -16.32
CA SER A 123 -7.27 0.11 -17.40
C SER A 123 -7.95 -1.12 -18.03
N GLY A 124 -9.15 -1.50 -17.59
CA GLY A 124 -9.87 -2.65 -18.12
C GLY A 124 -9.55 -4.00 -17.45
N ARG A 125 -8.83 -3.98 -16.33
CA ARG A 125 -8.53 -5.21 -15.58
C ARG A 125 -9.76 -5.67 -14.80
N SER A 126 -10.12 -6.95 -14.92
CA SER A 126 -11.16 -7.55 -14.08
C SER A 126 -10.62 -7.82 -12.68
N ILE A 127 -11.33 -7.34 -11.66
CA ILE A 127 -11.04 -7.63 -10.26
C ILE A 127 -11.48 -9.06 -9.90
N GLN A 128 -12.53 -9.58 -10.56
CA GLN A 128 -13.13 -10.87 -10.19
C GLN A 128 -12.14 -12.04 -10.29
N ALA A 129 -11.92 -12.70 -9.16
CA ALA A 129 -11.03 -13.86 -8.97
C ALA A 129 -9.54 -13.60 -9.29
N LYS A 130 -9.16 -12.33 -9.47
CA LYS A 130 -7.77 -11.90 -9.74
C LYS A 130 -7.23 -10.96 -8.67
N GLY A 131 -8.13 -10.17 -8.06
CA GLY A 131 -7.70 -9.13 -7.14
C GLY A 131 -6.91 -8.00 -7.79
N ILE A 132 -6.28 -7.22 -6.94
CA ILE A 132 -5.30 -6.20 -7.29
C ILE A 132 -3.93 -6.74 -6.86
N ALA A 133 -3.04 -6.90 -7.83
CA ALA A 133 -1.65 -7.23 -7.56
C ALA A 133 -0.90 -5.99 -7.05
N PRO A 134 -0.10 -6.09 -5.99
CA PRO A 134 0.68 -4.97 -5.51
C PRO A 134 1.82 -4.63 -6.48
N ASP A 135 2.24 -3.36 -6.49
CA ASP A 135 3.43 -2.90 -7.20
C ASP A 135 4.70 -3.34 -6.46
N ILE A 136 4.64 -3.39 -5.11
CA ILE A 136 5.68 -3.90 -4.24
C ILE A 136 5.10 -5.01 -3.37
N TYR A 137 5.52 -6.24 -3.65
CA TYR A 137 5.10 -7.40 -2.87
C TYR A 137 5.82 -7.46 -1.53
N LEU A 138 5.08 -7.68 -0.44
CA LEU A 138 5.62 -7.89 0.90
C LEU A 138 5.13 -9.25 1.42
N GLU A 139 6.07 -10.05 1.90
CA GLU A 139 5.76 -11.33 2.55
C GLU A 139 5.41 -11.12 4.03
N ASP A 140 4.59 -12.02 4.58
CA ASP A 140 4.40 -12.09 6.02
C ASP A 140 5.69 -12.63 6.65
N ILE A 141 6.44 -11.75 7.32
CA ILE A 141 7.67 -12.14 8.01
C ILE A 141 7.30 -12.71 9.38
N THR A 142 7.71 -13.95 9.63
CA THR A 142 7.68 -14.51 10.99
C THR A 142 8.98 -14.16 11.71
N LEU A 143 8.92 -13.91 13.03
CA LEU A 143 10.09 -13.57 13.85
C LEU A 143 11.28 -14.54 13.66
N SER A 144 11.01 -15.84 13.44
CA SER A 144 12.06 -16.84 13.21
C SER A 144 12.82 -16.66 11.91
N SER A 145 12.16 -16.26 10.83
CA SER A 145 12.81 -15.99 9.54
C SER A 145 13.62 -14.70 9.55
N PHE A 146 13.31 -13.80 10.49
CA PHE A 146 13.97 -12.52 10.62
C PHE A 146 15.28 -12.61 11.42
N GLU A 147 15.31 -13.38 12.51
CA GLU A 147 16.53 -13.67 13.27
C GLU A 147 17.57 -14.39 12.40
N ASP A 148 17.13 -15.29 11.52
CA ASP A 148 17.99 -15.95 10.54
C ASP A 148 18.56 -14.96 9.49
N ALA A 149 17.78 -13.97 9.06
CA ALA A 149 18.21 -12.97 8.09
C ALA A 149 19.22 -11.96 8.67
N ILE A 150 19.06 -11.52 9.91
CA ILE A 150 20.03 -10.66 10.61
C ILE A 150 21.37 -11.37 10.78
N ASN A 151 21.35 -12.65 11.14
CA ASN A 151 22.56 -13.45 11.31
C ASN A 151 23.35 -13.70 10.02
N LEU A 152 22.72 -13.48 8.84
CA LEU A 152 23.38 -13.63 7.53
C LEU A 152 23.98 -12.32 7.00
N SER A 153 23.67 -11.16 7.58
CA SER A 153 24.15 -9.85 7.12
C SER A 153 25.38 -9.40 7.89
N SER A 154 26.55 -10.01 7.63
CA SER A 154 27.82 -9.48 8.12
C SER A 154 28.31 -8.32 7.27
N GLN A 155 28.61 -7.18 7.89
CA GLN A 155 29.23 -6.04 7.24
C GLN A 155 30.76 -6.10 7.38
N GLU A 156 31.52 -5.31 6.59
CA GLU A 156 32.99 -5.29 6.66
C GLU A 156 33.48 -4.97 8.06
N LYS A 157 32.77 -4.11 8.81
CA LYS A 157 33.06 -3.77 10.22
C LYS A 157 33.00 -4.98 11.17
N ASP A 158 32.25 -6.04 10.80
CA ASP A 158 32.08 -7.26 11.61
C ASP A 158 33.19 -8.29 11.31
N LEU A 159 34.07 -8.00 10.33
CA LEU A 159 35.18 -8.85 9.94
C LEU A 159 36.38 -8.61 10.85
N LYS A 160 37.03 -9.69 11.32
CA LYS A 160 38.30 -9.58 12.03
C LYS A 160 39.34 -8.90 11.13
N ASN A 161 39.94 -7.80 11.60
CA ASN A 161 40.93 -6.97 10.91
C ASN A 161 40.36 -6.10 9.76
N HIS A 162 39.11 -5.59 9.87
CA HIS A 162 38.62 -4.57 8.94
C HIS A 162 39.40 -3.26 9.07
N LEU A 163 39.47 -2.47 7.98
CA LEU A 163 40.09 -1.15 7.99
C LEU A 163 39.12 -0.15 8.60
N LEU A 164 39.62 0.63 9.58
CA LEU A 164 38.83 1.73 10.17
C LEU A 164 38.70 2.88 9.17
N ALA A 165 37.54 3.55 9.19
CA ALA A 165 37.33 4.74 8.40
C ALA A 165 38.21 5.90 8.91
N GLU A 166 38.96 6.54 8.01
CA GLU A 166 39.73 7.76 8.38
C GLU A 166 38.77 8.89 8.77
N SER A 167 38.83 9.32 10.03
CA SER A 167 38.07 10.46 10.53
C SER A 167 39.00 11.63 10.80
N PRO A 168 38.69 12.82 10.30
CA PRO A 168 39.47 14.04 10.65
C PRO A 168 38.87 14.67 11.90
N SER A 169 39.07 14.12 13.09
CA SER A 169 38.66 14.79 14.30
C SER A 169 39.36 14.28 15.58
N GLU A 170 39.37 15.17 16.60
CA GLU A 170 40.08 15.08 17.89
C GLU A 170 39.50 14.03 18.88
N LEU A 171 38.61 13.13 18.43
CA LEU A 171 38.06 12.02 19.23
C LEU A 171 39.01 10.81 19.15
N SER A 172 39.17 10.09 20.23
CA SER A 172 39.98 8.87 20.24
C SER A 172 39.28 7.77 19.42
N GLU A 173 40.04 6.83 18.85
CA GLU A 173 39.49 5.69 18.11
C GLU A 173 38.53 4.85 18.96
N GLU A 174 38.77 4.77 20.28
CA GLU A 174 37.89 4.09 21.24
C GLU A 174 36.56 4.80 21.42
N ASP A 175 36.56 6.16 21.55
CA ASP A 175 35.35 6.96 21.71
C ASP A 175 34.46 6.90 20.44
N ILE A 176 35.08 6.85 19.26
CA ILE A 176 34.37 6.75 17.98
C ILE A 176 33.74 5.37 17.85
N LEU A 177 34.45 4.32 18.27
CA LEU A 177 33.94 2.94 18.21
C LEU A 177 32.76 2.74 19.17
N GLU A 178 32.89 3.22 20.43
CA GLU A 178 31.79 3.16 21.41
C GLU A 178 30.54 3.92 20.92
N MET A 179 30.70 5.13 20.36
CA MET A 179 29.58 5.88 19.79
C MET A 179 28.95 5.19 18.59
N GLN A 180 29.72 4.55 17.72
CA GLN A 180 29.20 3.84 16.58
C GLN A 180 28.45 2.57 17.01
N ASP A 181 28.94 1.86 17.97
CA ASP A 181 28.29 0.64 18.52
C ASP A 181 26.98 1.02 19.23
N GLU A 182 26.95 2.08 20.03
CA GLU A 182 25.76 2.56 20.73
C GLU A 182 24.67 3.05 19.74
N ILE A 183 25.07 3.80 18.70
CA ILE A 183 24.14 4.25 17.64
C ILE A 183 23.60 3.06 16.86
N THR A 184 24.43 2.07 16.57
CA THR A 184 24.01 0.88 15.82
C THR A 184 23.07 0.02 16.66
N GLU A 185 23.40 -0.23 17.92
CA GLU A 185 22.55 -1.03 18.82
C GLU A 185 21.21 -0.38 19.09
N ASN A 186 21.16 0.94 19.29
CA ASN A 186 19.90 1.68 19.47
C ASN A 186 19.05 1.66 18.19
N ARG A 187 19.67 1.85 17.02
CA ARG A 187 18.98 1.79 15.73
C ARG A 187 18.42 0.40 15.46
N ASP A 188 19.17 -0.64 15.77
CA ASP A 188 18.74 -2.03 15.56
C ASP A 188 17.61 -2.40 16.53
N LYS A 189 17.63 -1.91 17.77
CA LYS A 189 16.52 -2.07 18.73
C LYS A 189 15.24 -1.37 18.25
N GLU A 190 15.35 -0.11 17.83
CA GLU A 190 14.22 0.65 17.30
C GLU A 190 13.64 0.00 16.03
N TYR A 191 14.52 -0.49 15.15
CA TYR A 191 14.14 -1.21 13.94
C TYR A 191 13.42 -2.52 14.25
N ILE A 192 13.93 -3.33 15.18
CA ILE A 192 13.31 -4.58 15.61
C ILE A 192 11.96 -4.33 16.28
N GLU A 193 11.83 -3.27 17.09
CA GLU A 193 10.57 -2.92 17.73
C GLU A 193 9.52 -2.51 16.69
N LEU A 194 9.90 -1.70 15.72
CA LEU A 194 9.03 -1.28 14.61
C LEU A 194 8.60 -2.47 13.73
N LEU A 195 9.50 -3.40 13.45
CA LEU A 195 9.18 -4.64 12.74
C LEU A 195 8.26 -5.56 13.52
N ARG A 196 8.36 -5.56 14.85
CA ARG A 196 7.45 -6.31 15.74
C ARG A 196 6.05 -5.70 15.76
N GLU A 197 5.95 -4.38 15.61
CA GLU A 197 4.67 -3.69 15.57
C GLU A 197 3.99 -3.81 14.22
N ASP A 198 4.65 -3.42 13.13
CA ASP A 198 4.07 -3.53 11.77
C ASP A 198 5.14 -3.39 10.67
N TYR A 199 5.62 -4.51 10.18
CA TYR A 199 6.59 -4.58 9.09
C TYR A 199 6.12 -3.86 7.82
N PHE A 200 4.84 -3.99 7.46
CA PHE A 200 4.31 -3.39 6.22
C PHE A 200 4.30 -1.87 6.29
N VAL A 201 3.93 -1.31 7.45
CA VAL A 201 3.98 0.14 7.68
C VAL A 201 5.41 0.64 7.66
N HIS A 202 6.36 -0.11 8.24
CA HIS A 202 7.77 0.24 8.21
C HIS A 202 8.30 0.33 6.76
N GLU A 203 8.04 -0.68 5.93
CA GLU A 203 8.47 -0.68 4.54
C GLU A 203 7.81 0.45 3.73
N ALA A 204 6.53 0.74 3.99
CA ALA A 204 5.85 1.88 3.39
C ALA A 204 6.52 3.22 3.74
N ILE A 205 6.92 3.40 4.99
CA ILE A 205 7.67 4.59 5.42
C ILE A 205 9.02 4.69 4.70
N ASN A 206 9.74 3.58 4.54
CA ASN A 206 11.02 3.56 3.83
C ASN A 206 10.86 3.96 2.36
N VAL A 207 9.84 3.46 1.68
CA VAL A 207 9.52 3.85 0.29
C VAL A 207 9.16 5.34 0.21
N LEU A 208 8.36 5.86 1.14
CA LEU A 208 8.02 7.29 1.19
C LEU A 208 9.25 8.17 1.41
N LYS A 209 10.17 7.77 2.29
CA LYS A 209 11.45 8.47 2.50
C LYS A 209 12.29 8.48 1.21
N ALA A 210 12.38 7.36 0.51
CA ALA A 210 13.09 7.26 -0.77
C ALA A 210 12.49 8.18 -1.85
N LEU A 211 11.16 8.19 -1.98
CA LEU A 211 10.45 9.08 -2.92
C LEU A 211 10.73 10.55 -2.59
N LYS A 212 10.75 10.93 -1.31
CA LYS A 212 11.06 12.32 -0.90
C LYS A 212 12.46 12.75 -1.30
N VAL A 213 13.45 11.87 -1.23
CA VAL A 213 14.84 12.16 -1.68
C VAL A 213 14.89 12.42 -3.19
N ILE A 214 14.07 11.72 -3.98
CA ILE A 214 14.05 11.84 -5.45
C ILE A 214 13.28 13.10 -5.89
N THR A 215 12.19 13.44 -5.20
CA THR A 215 11.29 14.54 -5.60
C THR A 215 11.75 15.91 -5.11
N ASN A 216 12.60 15.99 -4.08
CA ASN A 216 13.15 17.24 -3.54
C ASN A 216 14.42 17.75 -4.29
N LYS A 217 14.54 17.42 -5.58
CA LYS A 217 15.59 17.95 -6.47
C LYS A 217 15.05 19.15 -7.31
#